data_c30719732b0033c9313826ac881b5357
#
_entry.id   c30719732b0033c9313826ac881b5357
#
_cell.length_a   1.000
_cell.length_b   1.000
_cell.length_c   1.000
_cell.angle_alpha   90.00
_cell.angle_beta   90.00
_cell.angle_gamma   90.00
#
_symmetry.space_group_name_H-M   'P 1'
#
loop_
_entity.id
_entity.type
_entity.pdbx_description
1 polymer ?
#
loop_
_entity_poly.entity_id
_entity_poly.type
_entity_poly.pdbx_seq_one_letter_code
_entity_poly.pdbx_strand_id
1 'polypeptide(L)'
;MNKRDFSFKHSLTTLSVCSLLAFSSTTALAQTGDAPVWRTDLTGGETTTYALSDLAPGMAGKPVKLTGSNNSGYFDFTVKPDEVVTSGELTLNFTVSPSMLANVTQLNIFLNGELQQTAALSAKQIGKPQSLVFNLDSKSFRTGQNQVRVEFVGHYQTVCENASNPSLWMDV
;
A
#
# COMPACT_ATOMS: atom_id res chain seq x y z
N MET A 1 1.64 18.86 -19.67
CA MET A 1 0.71 17.85 -19.10
C MET A 1 1.56 16.98 -18.17
N ASN A 2 1.50 17.28 -16.87
CA ASN A 2 2.36 16.60 -15.88
C ASN A 2 1.67 15.31 -15.48
N LYS A 3 2.21 14.16 -15.91
CA LYS A 3 1.75 12.83 -15.46
C LYS A 3 2.06 12.74 -13.97
N ARG A 4 1.04 12.68 -13.14
CA ARG A 4 1.20 12.42 -11.71
C ARG A 4 1.20 10.90 -11.55
N ASP A 5 2.38 10.33 -11.37
CA ASP A 5 2.51 8.89 -11.19
C ASP A 5 2.30 8.54 -9.72
N PHE A 6 1.31 7.71 -9.46
CA PHE A 6 1.08 7.02 -8.20
C PHE A 6 1.80 5.69 -8.25
N SER A 7 2.56 5.38 -7.25
CA SER A 7 3.30 4.12 -7.20
C SER A 7 2.98 3.37 -5.91
N PHE A 8 2.52 2.14 -6.06
CA PHE A 8 2.48 1.15 -5.00
C PHE A 8 3.58 0.12 -5.28
N LYS A 9 4.50 -0.05 -4.36
CA LYS A 9 5.60 -1.01 -4.48
C LYS A 9 5.45 -2.09 -3.42
N HIS A 10 5.52 -3.32 -3.83
CA HIS A 10 5.72 -4.44 -2.91
C HIS A 10 6.89 -5.30 -3.43
N SER A 11 7.66 -5.83 -2.50
CA SER A 11 8.74 -6.75 -2.82
C SER A 11 8.23 -8.17 -2.67
N LEU A 12 8.36 -8.96 -3.72
CA LEU A 12 7.87 -10.32 -3.85
C LEU A 12 9.04 -11.29 -3.87
N THR A 13 8.91 -12.36 -3.13
CA THR A 13 9.88 -13.48 -3.16
C THR A 13 9.19 -14.70 -3.76
N THR A 14 9.67 -15.17 -4.90
CA THR A 14 9.20 -16.40 -5.54
C THR A 14 9.88 -17.62 -4.94
N LEU A 15 9.09 -18.61 -4.49
CA LEU A 15 9.57 -19.91 -4.06
C LEU A 15 9.81 -20.79 -5.28
N SER A 16 11.07 -20.90 -5.73
CA SER A 16 11.46 -21.87 -6.77
C SER A 16 11.77 -23.21 -6.12
N VAL A 17 10.90 -24.18 -6.33
CA VAL A 17 11.14 -25.59 -5.94
C VAL A 17 11.89 -26.25 -7.08
N CYS A 18 13.22 -26.39 -6.96
CA CYS A 18 14.02 -27.20 -7.85
C CYS A 18 14.08 -28.63 -7.31
N SER A 19 13.34 -29.53 -7.94
CA SER A 19 13.46 -31.00 -7.74
C SER A 19 14.60 -31.52 -8.59
N LEU A 20 15.73 -31.85 -7.98
CA LEU A 20 16.79 -32.66 -8.58
C LEU A 20 16.77 -34.06 -7.98
N LEU A 21 16.25 -35.01 -8.75
CA LEU A 21 16.42 -36.46 -8.50
C LEU A 21 17.81 -36.86 -8.99
N ALA A 22 18.71 -37.18 -8.07
CA ALA A 22 19.91 -37.92 -8.35
C ALA A 22 19.93 -39.17 -7.48
N PHE A 23 19.75 -40.35 -8.10
CA PHE A 23 20.01 -41.62 -7.50
C PHE A 23 21.50 -41.91 -7.43
N SER A 24 22.04 -42.12 -6.26
CA SER A 24 23.30 -42.82 -6.06
C SER A 24 23.26 -43.57 -4.72
N SER A 25 23.31 -44.87 -4.82
CA SER A 25 23.47 -45.82 -3.70
C SER A 25 24.88 -45.69 -3.13
N THR A 26 25.03 -45.60 -1.79
CA THR A 26 25.99 -46.37 -0.99
C THR A 26 26.03 -45.95 0.48
N THR A 27 26.02 -47.01 1.35
CA THR A 27 26.55 -47.12 2.72
C THR A 27 26.05 -46.19 3.81
N ALA A 28 25.30 -46.79 4.72
CA ALA A 28 24.95 -46.27 6.03
C ALA A 28 26.17 -46.02 6.91
N LEU A 29 26.37 -44.77 7.29
CA LEU A 29 27.03 -44.40 8.54
C LEU A 29 26.02 -43.61 9.36
N ALA A 30 25.76 -44.10 10.56
CA ALA A 30 24.90 -43.45 11.53
C ALA A 30 25.52 -42.08 11.87
N GLN A 31 24.91 -40.99 11.40
CA GLN A 31 25.15 -39.64 11.88
C GLN A 31 24.04 -39.20 12.82
N THR A 32 24.45 -38.92 14.03
CA THR A 32 23.72 -38.23 15.09
C THR A 32 22.97 -37.03 14.54
N GLY A 33 21.68 -36.95 14.86
CA GLY A 33 20.72 -36.05 14.29
C GLY A 33 21.06 -34.56 14.46
N ASP A 34 21.29 -33.92 13.34
CA ASP A 34 20.91 -32.52 13.16
C ASP A 34 19.71 -32.53 12.20
N ALA A 35 18.58 -32.06 12.69
CA ALA A 35 17.41 -31.86 11.87
C ALA A 35 17.78 -30.98 10.66
N PRO A 36 17.29 -31.30 9.44
CA PRO A 36 17.60 -30.50 8.28
C PRO A 36 17.11 -29.06 8.52
N VAL A 37 18.05 -28.15 8.68
CA VAL A 37 17.75 -26.71 8.67
C VAL A 37 17.40 -26.35 7.24
N TRP A 38 16.12 -26.22 6.95
CA TRP A 38 15.65 -25.66 5.71
C TRP A 38 16.02 -24.19 5.68
N ARG A 39 17.19 -23.88 5.17
CA ARG A 39 17.53 -22.52 4.77
C ARG A 39 16.85 -22.25 3.44
N THR A 40 15.74 -21.58 3.46
CA THR A 40 15.22 -20.88 2.29
C THR A 40 16.08 -19.62 2.14
N ASP A 41 17.12 -19.69 1.31
CA ASP A 41 17.80 -18.50 0.82
C ASP A 41 16.83 -17.80 -0.15
N LEU A 42 16.03 -16.88 0.41
CA LEU A 42 15.16 -15.98 -0.36
C LEU A 42 16.01 -14.87 -0.99
N THR A 43 16.93 -15.26 -1.86
CA THR A 43 17.74 -14.33 -2.66
C THR A 43 17.07 -14.14 -4.00
N GLY A 44 16.43 -13.00 -4.19
CA GLY A 44 15.82 -12.58 -5.44
C GLY A 44 14.42 -12.04 -5.28
N GLY A 45 14.25 -10.96 -4.48
CA GLY A 45 12.97 -10.26 -4.42
C GLY A 45 12.71 -9.48 -5.69
N GLU A 46 11.62 -9.77 -6.39
CA GLU A 46 11.11 -8.94 -7.47
C GLU A 46 10.27 -7.80 -6.88
N THR A 47 10.46 -6.58 -7.39
CA THR A 47 9.63 -5.43 -7.01
C THR A 47 8.56 -5.22 -8.07
N THR A 48 7.30 -5.39 -7.70
CA THR A 48 6.17 -5.05 -8.56
C THR A 48 5.63 -3.68 -8.17
N THR A 49 5.41 -2.82 -9.18
CA THR A 49 4.90 -1.47 -9.00
C THR A 49 3.57 -1.33 -9.73
N TYR A 50 2.56 -0.80 -9.06
CA TYR A 50 1.25 -0.49 -9.63
C TYR A 50 1.00 1.01 -9.53
N ALA A 51 0.39 1.61 -10.56
CA ALA A 51 -0.19 2.93 -10.42
C ALA A 51 -1.55 2.83 -9.71
N LEU A 52 -1.80 3.68 -8.72
CA LEU A 52 -3.08 3.66 -7.98
C LEU A 52 -4.28 3.88 -8.91
N SER A 53 -4.10 4.74 -9.93
CA SER A 53 -5.14 4.98 -10.95
C SER A 53 -5.57 3.72 -11.70
N ASP A 54 -4.68 2.73 -11.82
CA ASP A 54 -4.97 1.47 -12.51
C ASP A 54 -5.68 0.47 -11.60
N LEU A 55 -5.56 0.66 -10.29
CA LEU A 55 -6.18 -0.19 -9.25
C LEU A 55 -7.56 0.31 -8.81
N ALA A 56 -7.93 1.54 -9.17
CA ALA A 56 -9.23 2.10 -8.80
C ALA A 56 -10.32 1.59 -9.75
N PRO A 57 -11.38 0.92 -9.26
CA PRO A 57 -12.45 0.39 -10.10
C PRO A 57 -13.10 1.48 -10.97
N GLY A 58 -13.06 1.30 -12.30
CA GLY A 58 -13.66 2.22 -13.26
C GLY A 58 -12.97 3.58 -13.44
N MET A 59 -11.79 3.78 -12.83
CA MET A 59 -11.08 5.06 -12.81
C MET A 59 -9.73 5.00 -13.53
N ALA A 60 -9.44 3.95 -14.27
CA ALA A 60 -8.15 3.73 -14.93
C ALA A 60 -7.61 5.00 -15.61
N GLY A 61 -6.48 5.49 -15.14
CA GLY A 61 -5.79 6.68 -15.65
C GLY A 61 -6.44 8.03 -15.30
N LYS A 62 -7.48 8.06 -14.44
CA LYS A 62 -8.12 9.31 -14.00
C LYS A 62 -7.74 9.62 -12.55
N PRO A 63 -7.59 10.91 -12.19
CA PRO A 63 -7.40 11.29 -10.80
C PRO A 63 -8.64 10.94 -9.96
N VAL A 64 -8.41 10.41 -8.77
CA VAL A 64 -9.46 10.12 -7.79
C VAL A 64 -9.71 11.38 -6.97
N LYS A 65 -10.95 11.88 -6.99
CA LYS A 65 -11.35 13.02 -6.20
C LYS A 65 -12.19 12.57 -5.00
N LEU A 66 -11.69 12.85 -3.81
CA LEU A 66 -12.40 12.64 -2.55
C LEU A 66 -13.01 13.97 -2.10
N THR A 67 -14.31 13.98 -1.78
CA THR A 67 -15.05 15.20 -1.40
C THR A 67 -15.83 14.96 -0.11
N GLY A 68 -15.95 16.00 0.71
CA GLY A 68 -16.61 15.93 2.00
C GLY A 68 -15.63 15.78 3.17
N SER A 69 -16.14 15.84 4.41
CA SER A 69 -15.32 15.81 5.62
C SER A 69 -14.71 14.44 5.92
N ASN A 70 -15.31 13.38 5.40
CA ASN A 70 -14.79 12.00 5.52
C ASN A 70 -15.13 11.23 4.26
N ASN A 71 -14.11 10.90 3.48
CA ASN A 71 -14.27 10.14 2.24
C ASN A 71 -13.10 9.17 2.05
N SER A 72 -13.33 8.10 1.29
CA SER A 72 -12.33 7.04 1.08
C SER A 72 -12.23 6.67 -0.38
N GLY A 73 -10.99 6.49 -0.83
CA GLY A 73 -10.65 5.81 -2.08
C GLY A 73 -10.27 4.35 -1.80
N TYR A 74 -10.71 3.45 -2.66
CA TYR A 74 -10.45 2.01 -2.57
C TYR A 74 -9.66 1.55 -3.79
N PHE A 75 -8.61 0.76 -3.56
CA PHE A 75 -7.68 0.30 -4.58
C PHE A 75 -7.43 -1.18 -4.37
N ASP A 76 -7.89 -2.00 -5.33
CA ASP A 76 -7.82 -3.45 -5.25
C ASP A 76 -6.64 -3.98 -6.07
N PHE A 77 -5.91 -4.94 -5.52
CA PHE A 77 -4.82 -5.64 -6.18
C PHE A 77 -4.74 -7.10 -5.73
N THR A 78 -4.00 -7.90 -6.46
CA THR A 78 -3.89 -9.34 -6.20
C THR A 78 -2.44 -9.75 -6.00
N VAL A 79 -2.18 -10.53 -4.94
CA VAL A 79 -0.91 -11.22 -4.69
C VAL A 79 -1.09 -12.69 -5.13
N LYS A 80 -0.19 -13.21 -5.96
CA LYS A 80 -0.30 -14.58 -6.46
C LYS A 80 -0.06 -15.61 -5.35
N PRO A 81 -0.57 -16.85 -5.52
CA PRO A 81 -0.44 -17.90 -4.50
C PRO A 81 1.01 -18.32 -4.19
N ASP A 82 1.91 -18.13 -5.14
CA ASP A 82 3.33 -18.46 -5.08
C ASP A 82 4.22 -17.26 -4.67
N GLU A 83 3.59 -16.13 -4.32
CA GLU A 83 4.27 -14.91 -3.92
C GLU A 83 4.10 -14.64 -2.42
N VAL A 84 5.19 -14.18 -1.79
CA VAL A 84 5.18 -13.70 -0.40
C VAL A 84 5.65 -12.24 -0.41
N VAL A 85 4.81 -11.35 0.12
CA VAL A 85 5.16 -9.94 0.25
C VAL A 85 6.07 -9.75 1.46
N THR A 86 7.26 -9.25 1.23
CA THR A 86 8.26 -8.98 2.28
C THR A 86 8.27 -7.52 2.74
N SER A 87 7.84 -6.61 1.87
CA SER A 87 7.68 -5.18 2.19
C SER A 87 6.62 -4.56 1.28
N GLY A 88 5.94 -3.54 1.76
CA GLY A 88 5.01 -2.74 0.98
C GLY A 88 5.24 -1.25 1.20
N GLU A 89 5.14 -0.47 0.14
CA GLU A 89 5.25 0.98 0.16
C GLU A 89 4.15 1.59 -0.68
N LEU A 90 3.45 2.56 -0.13
CA LEU A 90 2.47 3.38 -0.83
C LEU A 90 2.98 4.81 -0.94
N THR A 91 3.29 5.26 -2.15
CA THR A 91 3.53 6.68 -2.43
C THR A 91 2.24 7.34 -2.87
N LEU A 92 1.77 8.32 -2.10
CA LEU A 92 0.56 9.07 -2.38
C LEU A 92 0.92 10.49 -2.82
N ASN A 93 0.62 10.83 -4.07
CA ASN A 93 0.73 12.19 -4.58
C ASN A 93 -0.66 12.82 -4.57
N PHE A 94 -0.84 13.94 -3.90
CA PHE A 94 -2.17 14.51 -3.71
C PHE A 94 -2.12 16.04 -3.57
N THR A 95 -3.28 16.65 -3.68
CA THR A 95 -3.50 18.05 -3.36
C THR A 95 -4.80 18.15 -2.56
N VAL A 96 -4.77 18.84 -1.43
CA VAL A 96 -5.97 19.14 -0.65
C VAL A 96 -6.39 20.58 -0.85
N SER A 97 -7.67 20.85 -0.61
CA SER A 97 -8.22 22.21 -0.66
C SER A 97 -7.44 23.19 0.23
N PRO A 98 -7.16 24.41 -0.25
CA PRO A 98 -6.51 25.45 0.56
C PRO A 98 -7.37 25.93 1.75
N SER A 99 -8.65 25.62 1.76
CA SER A 99 -9.58 25.97 2.87
C SER A 99 -9.47 25.03 4.08
N MET A 100 -8.64 23.97 3.99
CA MET A 100 -8.49 22.99 5.08
C MET A 100 -7.72 23.55 6.26
N LEU A 101 -8.10 23.11 7.45
CA LEU A 101 -7.36 23.39 8.68
C LEU A 101 -6.19 22.42 8.83
N ALA A 102 -4.99 22.99 8.98
CA ALA A 102 -3.79 22.22 9.28
C ALA A 102 -3.87 21.52 10.64
N ASN A 103 -3.14 20.42 10.79
CA ASN A 103 -2.96 19.60 11.99
C ASN A 103 -4.23 18.86 12.48
N VAL A 104 -5.41 19.19 11.98
CA VAL A 104 -6.67 18.45 12.24
C VAL A 104 -7.14 17.68 10.99
N THR A 105 -6.74 18.15 9.80
CA THR A 105 -6.94 17.39 8.55
C THR A 105 -5.89 16.28 8.46
N GLN A 106 -6.33 15.04 8.18
CA GLN A 106 -5.46 13.88 8.18
C GLN A 106 -5.81 12.87 7.08
N LEU A 107 -4.84 12.05 6.78
CA LEU A 107 -4.95 10.86 5.91
C LEU A 107 -4.75 9.62 6.75
N ASN A 108 -5.64 8.65 6.60
CA ASN A 108 -5.53 7.33 7.20
C ASN A 108 -5.35 6.30 6.08
N ILE A 109 -4.32 5.47 6.20
CA ILE A 109 -4.03 4.40 5.24
C ILE A 109 -4.37 3.07 5.89
N PHE A 110 -5.21 2.30 5.20
CA PHE A 110 -5.59 0.95 5.63
C PHE A 110 -5.19 -0.08 4.58
N LEU A 111 -4.77 -1.24 5.03
CA LEU A 111 -4.57 -2.43 4.19
C LEU A 111 -5.44 -3.56 4.74
N ASN A 112 -6.32 -4.08 3.90
CA ASN A 112 -7.27 -5.14 4.26
C ASN A 112 -8.13 -4.83 5.50
N GLY A 113 -8.45 -3.54 5.70
CA GLY A 113 -9.22 -3.05 6.84
C GLY A 113 -8.39 -2.71 8.08
N GLU A 114 -7.10 -3.03 8.11
CA GLU A 114 -6.18 -2.69 9.21
C GLU A 114 -5.53 -1.33 8.97
N LEU A 115 -5.59 -0.45 9.97
CA LEU A 115 -4.94 0.86 9.93
C LEU A 115 -3.42 0.66 9.93
N GLN A 116 -2.76 1.14 8.89
CA GLN A 116 -1.31 1.07 8.73
C GLN A 116 -0.64 2.34 9.27
N GLN A 117 -1.10 3.49 8.80
CA GLN A 117 -0.54 4.78 9.20
C GLN A 117 -1.58 5.89 9.15
N THR A 118 -1.36 6.93 9.98
CA THR A 118 -2.08 8.20 9.95
C THR A 118 -1.09 9.34 9.74
N ALA A 119 -1.39 10.26 8.84
CA ALA A 119 -0.60 11.47 8.60
C ALA A 119 -1.47 12.72 8.76
N ALA A 120 -1.21 13.51 9.80
CA ALA A 120 -1.79 14.84 9.94
C ALA A 120 -1.11 15.82 8.98
N LEU A 121 -1.88 16.64 8.30
CA LEU A 121 -1.36 17.59 7.32
C LEU A 121 -0.98 18.91 7.99
N SER A 122 0.26 19.32 7.78
CA SER A 122 0.78 20.61 8.25
C SER A 122 0.33 21.76 7.36
N ALA A 123 0.44 22.98 7.85
CA ALA A 123 0.12 24.20 7.08
C ALA A 123 0.94 24.35 5.78
N LYS A 124 2.13 23.77 5.72
CA LYS A 124 2.98 23.79 4.50
C LYS A 124 2.45 22.88 3.39
N GLN A 125 1.61 21.91 3.74
CA GLN A 125 1.07 20.89 2.83
C GLN A 125 -0.32 21.25 2.31
N ILE A 126 -1.04 22.11 3.00
CA ILE A 126 -2.39 22.52 2.61
C ILE A 126 -2.34 23.38 1.31
N GLY A 127 -3.23 23.09 0.36
CA GLY A 127 -3.39 23.82 -0.88
C GLY A 127 -2.25 23.68 -1.90
N LYS A 128 -1.35 22.73 -1.71
CA LYS A 128 -0.19 22.51 -2.58
C LYS A 128 -0.06 21.04 -2.95
N PRO A 129 0.48 20.70 -4.13
CA PRO A 129 0.83 19.33 -4.47
C PRO A 129 1.83 18.76 -3.45
N GLN A 130 1.54 17.58 -2.96
CA GLN A 130 2.32 16.86 -1.95
C GLN A 130 2.61 15.44 -2.42
N SER A 131 3.69 14.87 -1.87
CA SER A 131 4.01 13.45 -1.99
C SER A 131 4.32 12.92 -0.60
N LEU A 132 3.59 11.91 -0.15
CA LEU A 132 3.84 11.21 1.11
C LEU A 132 4.07 9.72 0.83
N VAL A 133 5.01 9.15 1.57
CA VAL A 133 5.34 7.72 1.52
C VAL A 133 4.86 7.06 2.80
N PHE A 134 4.10 5.98 2.65
CA PHE A 134 3.58 5.16 3.74
C PHE A 134 4.14 3.75 3.62
N ASN A 135 4.74 3.26 4.71
CA ASN A 135 5.18 1.86 4.78
C ASN A 135 4.01 0.99 5.24
N LEU A 136 3.77 -0.10 4.53
CA LEU A 136 2.72 -1.06 4.83
C LEU A 136 3.34 -2.31 5.46
N ASP A 137 2.74 -2.80 6.56
CA ASP A 137 3.21 -4.02 7.21
C ASP A 137 3.04 -5.22 6.28
N SER A 138 4.14 -5.93 6.02
CA SER A 138 4.13 -7.12 5.17
C SER A 138 3.18 -8.21 5.67
N LYS A 139 2.91 -8.27 6.97
CA LYS A 139 1.99 -9.24 7.59
C LYS A 139 0.52 -8.97 7.30
N SER A 140 0.17 -7.73 6.94
CA SER A 140 -1.21 -7.35 6.59
C SER A 140 -1.58 -7.71 5.15
N PHE A 141 -0.61 -8.12 4.33
CA PHE A 141 -0.89 -8.64 2.98
C PHE A 141 -1.41 -10.08 3.05
N ARG A 142 -2.30 -10.41 2.11
CA ARG A 142 -2.91 -11.73 1.98
C ARG A 142 -2.64 -12.29 0.59
N THR A 143 -2.51 -13.60 0.49
CA THR A 143 -2.57 -14.30 -0.80
C THR A 143 -3.94 -14.09 -1.43
N GLY A 144 -3.99 -13.79 -2.72
CA GLY A 144 -5.21 -13.43 -3.42
C GLY A 144 -5.52 -11.93 -3.31
N GLN A 145 -6.80 -11.60 -3.14
CA GLN A 145 -7.27 -10.22 -3.20
C GLN A 145 -6.88 -9.41 -1.97
N ASN A 146 -6.34 -8.23 -2.21
CA ASN A 146 -5.98 -7.23 -1.20
C ASN A 146 -6.60 -5.88 -1.59
N GLN A 147 -6.85 -5.04 -0.58
CA GLN A 147 -7.41 -3.71 -0.76
C GLN A 147 -6.65 -2.69 0.07
N VAL A 148 -6.16 -1.65 -0.58
CA VAL A 148 -5.72 -0.42 0.09
C VAL A 148 -6.89 0.55 0.13
N ARG A 149 -7.16 1.12 1.31
CA ARG A 149 -8.11 2.20 1.49
C ARG A 149 -7.37 3.46 1.95
N VAL A 150 -7.51 4.52 1.19
CA VAL A 150 -7.04 5.86 1.54
C VAL A 150 -8.24 6.65 2.05
N GLU A 151 -8.27 6.94 3.33
CA GLU A 151 -9.32 7.72 3.97
C GLU A 151 -8.82 9.15 4.19
N PHE A 152 -9.60 10.09 3.69
CA PHE A 152 -9.38 11.52 3.89
C PHE A 152 -10.36 12.04 4.93
N VAL A 153 -9.82 12.62 6.00
CA VAL A 153 -10.59 13.29 7.06
C VAL A 153 -10.25 14.77 7.01
N GLY A 154 -11.11 15.57 6.40
CA GLY A 154 -10.90 16.99 6.16
C GLY A 154 -11.72 17.86 7.10
N HIS A 155 -11.10 18.91 7.62
CA HIS A 155 -11.73 19.91 8.47
C HIS A 155 -11.46 21.32 7.91
N TYR A 156 -12.48 22.18 7.88
CA TYR A 156 -12.36 23.57 7.46
C TYR A 156 -12.71 24.57 8.57
N GLN A 157 -13.27 24.07 9.67
CA GLN A 157 -13.53 24.84 10.88
C GLN A 157 -13.53 23.92 12.12
N THR A 158 -13.44 24.49 13.31
CA THR A 158 -13.29 23.74 14.56
C THR A 158 -14.60 23.33 15.21
N VAL A 159 -15.72 23.92 14.80
CA VAL A 159 -17.05 23.69 15.36
C VAL A 159 -18.13 23.73 14.28
N CYS A 160 -19.16 22.87 14.41
CA CYS A 160 -20.35 22.85 13.56
C CYS A 160 -20.06 22.77 12.04
N GLU A 161 -19.22 21.84 11.63
CA GLU A 161 -18.89 21.65 10.22
C GLU A 161 -20.05 21.06 9.41
N ASN A 162 -20.22 21.56 8.18
CA ASN A 162 -21.05 20.89 7.19
C ASN A 162 -20.21 19.84 6.45
N ALA A 163 -20.47 18.55 6.67
CA ALA A 163 -19.74 17.43 6.08
C ALA A 163 -19.75 17.41 4.54
N SER A 164 -20.75 18.02 3.92
CA SER A 164 -20.90 18.10 2.45
C SER A 164 -20.41 19.44 1.88
N ASN A 165 -19.62 20.23 2.63
CA ASN A 165 -19.11 21.50 2.12
C ASN A 165 -18.22 21.26 0.88
N PRO A 166 -18.51 21.95 -0.26
CA PRO A 166 -17.74 21.78 -1.49
C PRO A 166 -16.28 22.25 -1.39
N SER A 167 -15.94 23.00 -0.32
CA SER A 167 -14.54 23.36 -0.04
C SER A 167 -13.71 22.19 0.53
N LEU A 168 -14.35 21.08 0.92
CA LEU A 168 -13.70 19.89 1.42
C LEU A 168 -13.42 18.94 0.26
N TRP A 169 -12.19 18.92 -0.23
CA TRP A 169 -11.78 18.01 -1.31
C TRP A 169 -10.29 17.66 -1.23
N MET A 170 -9.97 16.49 -1.74
CA MET A 170 -8.63 16.00 -2.01
C MET A 170 -8.61 15.38 -3.40
N ASP A 171 -7.69 15.81 -4.25
CA ASP A 171 -7.36 15.18 -5.53
C ASP A 171 -6.15 14.28 -5.33
N VAL A 172 -6.30 13.05 -5.79
CA VAL A 172 -5.32 11.96 -5.64
C VAL A 172 -4.88 11.49 -7.01
#